data_673f5ca5f600ff9f5f18e493dd26d69c
#
_entry.id   673f5ca5f600ff9f5f18e493dd26d69c
#
_cell.length_a   1.000
_cell.length_b   1.000
_cell.length_c   1.000
_cell.angle_alpha   90.00
_cell.angle_beta   90.00
_cell.angle_gamma   90.00
#
_symmetry.space_group_name_H-M   'P 1'
#
loop_
_entity.id
_entity.type
_entity.pdbx_description
1 polymer ?
#
loop_
_entity_poly.entity_id
_entity_poly.type
_entity_poly.pdbx_seq_one_letter_code
_entity_poly.pdbx_strand_id
1 'polypeptide(L)'
;MKKNYRIMCSLIAWVVLSLRFIDMLIIGEYSSIAETLFVYLGYFTVWANVLIALAFTVPLLNPDRKLADFFMRPAVRAALATYILMTSAVYHMLIVPYWNPQGFTWLTATGLNTVMPILYIIDWLFFAEKRPIFYKHLPYWLIFPTVYGVTSIIRGLFTNVYPYPFLNVAELGIGDVLFNMFGLVAVFAVIGPIFIKVAHLISDRTKA
;
A
#
# COMPACT_ATOMS: atom_id res chain seq x y z
N MET A 1 9.02 -3.30 -23.96
CA MET A 1 8.78 -4.12 -22.74
C MET A 1 8.27 -3.28 -21.56
N LYS A 2 9.00 -2.29 -21.04
CA LYS A 2 8.60 -1.47 -19.87
C LYS A 2 7.20 -0.84 -19.97
N LYS A 3 6.86 -0.20 -21.10
CA LYS A 3 5.55 0.44 -21.30
C LYS A 3 4.41 -0.56 -21.25
N ASN A 4 4.52 -1.68 -21.96
CA ASN A 4 3.47 -2.72 -22.00
C ASN A 4 3.27 -3.37 -20.62
N TYR A 5 4.36 -3.62 -19.88
CA TYR A 5 4.29 -4.11 -18.50
C TYR A 5 3.50 -3.15 -17.61
N ARG A 6 3.79 -1.84 -17.66
CA ARG A 6 3.08 -0.83 -16.85
C ARG A 6 1.63 -0.65 -17.26
N ILE A 7 1.29 -0.79 -18.54
CA ILE A 7 -0.11 -0.79 -18.99
C ILE A 7 -0.85 -1.98 -18.36
N MET A 8 -0.28 -3.17 -18.46
CA MET A 8 -0.85 -4.39 -17.86
C MET A 8 -1.03 -4.22 -16.34
N CYS A 9 0.01 -3.78 -15.62
CA CYS A 9 -0.07 -3.55 -14.17
C CYS A 9 -1.09 -2.48 -13.78
N SER A 10 -1.22 -1.42 -14.58
CA SER A 10 -2.24 -0.38 -14.38
C SER A 10 -3.66 -0.98 -14.48
N LEU A 11 -3.93 -1.75 -15.53
CA LEU A 11 -5.23 -2.41 -15.71
C LEU A 11 -5.53 -3.38 -14.57
N ILE A 12 -4.58 -4.25 -14.21
CA ILE A 12 -4.74 -5.20 -13.10
C ILE A 12 -5.03 -4.45 -11.80
N ALA A 13 -4.29 -3.36 -11.50
CA ALA A 13 -4.47 -2.60 -10.28
C ALA A 13 -5.89 -2.05 -10.14
N TRP A 14 -6.40 -1.39 -11.18
CA TRP A 14 -7.77 -0.84 -11.16
C TRP A 14 -8.82 -1.94 -11.11
N VAL A 15 -8.64 -3.02 -11.86
CA VAL A 15 -9.56 -4.17 -11.84
C VAL A 15 -9.62 -4.79 -10.44
N VAL A 16 -8.48 -5.07 -9.81
CA VAL A 16 -8.46 -5.71 -8.48
C VAL A 16 -9.06 -4.80 -7.41
N LEU A 17 -8.78 -3.48 -7.47
CA LEU A 17 -9.42 -2.49 -6.58
C LEU A 17 -10.94 -2.48 -6.75
N SER A 18 -11.43 -2.47 -7.99
CA SER A 18 -12.85 -2.49 -8.28
C SER A 18 -13.52 -3.81 -7.85
N LEU A 19 -12.87 -4.94 -8.15
CA LEU A 19 -13.39 -6.25 -7.76
C LEU A 19 -13.46 -6.41 -6.23
N ARG A 20 -12.48 -5.88 -5.48
CA ARG A 20 -12.55 -5.91 -4.01
C ARG A 20 -13.70 -5.08 -3.46
N PHE A 21 -13.97 -3.92 -4.05
CA PHE A 21 -15.14 -3.13 -3.67
C PHE A 21 -16.46 -3.84 -3.98
N ILE A 22 -16.57 -4.45 -5.17
CA ILE A 22 -17.73 -5.27 -5.57
C ILE A 22 -17.90 -6.47 -4.63
N ASP A 23 -16.81 -7.15 -4.26
CA ASP A 23 -16.82 -8.26 -3.31
C ASP A 23 -17.45 -7.84 -1.96
N MET A 24 -17.06 -6.69 -1.42
CA MET A 24 -17.63 -6.16 -0.19
C MET A 24 -19.11 -5.82 -0.31
N LEU A 25 -19.57 -5.37 -1.49
CA LEU A 25 -21.00 -5.15 -1.77
C LEU A 25 -21.77 -6.48 -1.85
N ILE A 26 -21.18 -7.52 -2.43
CA ILE A 26 -21.82 -8.84 -2.58
C ILE A 26 -21.96 -9.55 -1.23
N ILE A 27 -20.94 -9.45 -0.37
CA ILE A 27 -20.98 -10.02 0.99
C ILE A 27 -22.14 -9.39 1.81
N GLY A 28 -22.47 -8.10 1.57
CA GLY A 28 -23.62 -7.45 2.14
C GLY A 28 -23.54 -7.20 3.65
N GLU A 29 -22.34 -7.07 4.20
CA GLU A 29 -22.14 -6.79 5.63
C GLU A 29 -22.56 -5.37 6.03
N TYR A 30 -22.72 -4.47 5.04
CA TYR A 30 -23.02 -3.05 5.25
C TYR A 30 -24.37 -2.68 4.64
N SER A 31 -25.08 -1.76 5.30
CA SER A 31 -26.47 -1.41 4.98
C SER A 31 -26.64 -0.59 3.69
N SER A 32 -25.54 -0.02 3.17
CA SER A 32 -25.57 0.83 1.96
C SER A 32 -24.25 0.84 1.20
N ILE A 33 -24.32 1.23 -0.09
CA ILE A 33 -23.13 1.46 -0.92
C ILE A 33 -22.23 2.53 -0.29
N ALA A 34 -22.80 3.57 0.30
CA ALA A 34 -22.06 4.65 0.94
C ALA A 34 -21.28 4.13 2.16
N GLU A 35 -21.91 3.30 2.97
CA GLU A 35 -21.25 2.67 4.12
C GLU A 35 -20.15 1.69 3.68
N THR A 36 -20.42 0.85 2.69
CA THR A 36 -19.41 -0.03 2.10
C THR A 36 -18.20 0.76 1.59
N LEU A 37 -18.45 1.87 0.88
CA LEU A 37 -17.38 2.74 0.38
C LEU A 37 -16.60 3.40 1.53
N PHE A 38 -17.28 3.84 2.56
CA PHE A 38 -16.66 4.41 3.75
C PHE A 38 -15.73 3.40 4.43
N VAL A 39 -16.16 2.14 4.61
CA VAL A 39 -15.32 1.08 5.19
C VAL A 39 -14.19 0.71 4.25
N TYR A 40 -14.46 0.53 2.95
CA TYR A 40 -13.46 0.22 1.93
C TYR A 40 -12.31 1.24 1.91
N LEU A 41 -12.63 2.53 1.90
CA LEU A 41 -11.65 3.61 1.96
C LEU A 41 -10.97 3.74 3.34
N GLY A 42 -11.41 2.97 4.31
CA GLY A 42 -10.76 2.86 5.61
C GLY A 42 -9.49 2.03 5.60
N TYR A 43 -9.28 1.13 4.64
CA TYR A 43 -8.14 0.22 4.63
C TYR A 43 -6.87 0.86 4.06
N PHE A 44 -5.74 0.71 4.77
CA PHE A 44 -4.42 1.12 4.27
C PHE A 44 -4.04 0.42 2.96
N THR A 45 -4.41 -0.87 2.86
CA THR A 45 -4.21 -1.68 1.66
C THR A 45 -4.84 -1.04 0.42
N VAL A 46 -6.05 -0.48 0.55
CA VAL A 46 -6.75 0.20 -0.54
C VAL A 46 -5.95 1.43 -0.98
N TRP A 47 -5.56 2.30 -0.04
CA TRP A 47 -4.80 3.50 -0.36
C TRP A 47 -3.41 3.21 -0.95
N ALA A 48 -2.71 2.21 -0.41
CA ALA A 48 -1.43 1.78 -0.97
C ALA A 48 -1.58 1.29 -2.42
N ASN A 49 -2.62 0.49 -2.70
CA ASN A 49 -2.92 0.02 -4.06
C ASN A 49 -3.40 1.14 -5.00
N VAL A 50 -4.19 2.10 -4.52
CA VAL A 50 -4.56 3.31 -5.29
C VAL A 50 -3.33 4.12 -5.68
N LEU A 51 -2.40 4.35 -4.75
CA LEU A 51 -1.16 5.06 -5.04
C LEU A 51 -0.32 4.33 -6.09
N ILE A 52 -0.27 3.00 -6.05
CA ILE A 52 0.41 2.18 -7.05
C ILE A 52 -0.30 2.22 -8.41
N ALA A 53 -1.63 2.12 -8.42
CA ALA A 53 -2.42 2.25 -9.64
C ALA A 53 -2.16 3.60 -10.32
N LEU A 54 -2.13 4.70 -9.53
CA LEU A 54 -1.77 6.03 -10.01
C LEU A 54 -0.31 6.11 -10.50
N ALA A 55 0.62 5.48 -9.79
CA ALA A 55 2.04 5.44 -10.18
C ALA A 55 2.28 4.70 -11.50
N PHE A 56 1.43 3.74 -11.85
CA PHE A 56 1.44 3.11 -13.17
C PHE A 56 0.70 3.95 -14.22
N THR A 57 -0.47 4.51 -13.88
CA THR A 57 -1.39 5.14 -14.84
C THR A 57 -0.95 6.55 -15.24
N VAL A 58 -0.61 7.40 -14.25
CA VAL A 58 -0.35 8.83 -14.50
C VAL A 58 0.80 9.07 -15.48
N PRO A 59 1.98 8.41 -15.35
CA PRO A 59 3.06 8.55 -16.30
C PRO A 59 2.77 8.03 -17.71
N LEU A 60 1.78 7.13 -17.85
CA LEU A 60 1.36 6.60 -19.15
C LEU A 60 0.44 7.56 -19.90
N LEU A 61 -0.48 8.21 -19.17
CA LEU A 61 -1.50 9.09 -19.75
C LEU A 61 -1.00 10.52 -19.95
N ASN A 62 -0.19 11.05 -19.04
CA ASN A 62 0.26 12.43 -19.03
C ASN A 62 1.74 12.52 -18.62
N PRO A 63 2.68 12.07 -19.47
CA PRO A 63 4.10 11.97 -19.11
C PRO A 63 4.74 13.32 -18.76
N ASP A 64 4.27 14.43 -19.36
CA ASP A 64 4.86 15.75 -19.21
C ASP A 64 4.28 16.59 -18.07
N ARG A 65 3.47 15.99 -17.19
CA ARG A 65 2.89 16.70 -16.04
C ARG A 65 3.71 16.48 -14.77
N LYS A 66 3.74 17.51 -13.91
CA LYS A 66 4.40 17.49 -12.59
C LYS A 66 4.01 16.27 -11.74
N LEU A 67 2.76 15.77 -11.88
CA LEU A 67 2.30 14.58 -11.17
C LEU A 67 2.97 13.31 -11.70
N ALA A 68 3.20 13.19 -13.00
CA ALA A 68 3.97 12.09 -13.58
C ALA A 68 5.42 12.11 -13.07
N ASP A 69 6.06 13.29 -13.09
CA ASP A 69 7.39 13.46 -12.53
C ASP A 69 7.47 13.04 -11.07
N PHE A 70 6.46 13.42 -10.26
CA PHE A 70 6.37 13.02 -8.87
C PHE A 70 6.38 11.49 -8.71
N PHE A 71 5.50 10.77 -9.41
CA PHE A 71 5.42 9.31 -9.33
C PHE A 71 6.65 8.60 -9.94
N MET A 72 7.39 9.28 -10.80
CA MET A 72 8.61 8.74 -11.40
C MET A 72 9.88 8.97 -10.56
N ARG A 73 9.84 9.83 -9.54
CA ARG A 73 10.99 10.07 -8.65
C ARG A 73 11.44 8.77 -7.97
N PRO A 74 12.74 8.44 -7.98
CA PRO A 74 13.25 7.21 -7.37
C PRO A 74 12.87 7.06 -5.91
N ALA A 75 12.91 8.15 -5.11
CA ALA A 75 12.51 8.15 -3.70
C ALA A 75 11.02 7.84 -3.51
N VAL A 76 10.12 8.39 -4.35
CA VAL A 76 8.68 8.11 -4.30
C VAL A 76 8.42 6.65 -4.67
N ARG A 77 9.06 6.15 -5.71
CA ARG A 77 8.91 4.75 -6.12
C ARG A 77 9.38 3.76 -5.06
N ALA A 78 10.46 4.07 -4.35
CA ALA A 78 10.92 3.24 -3.24
C ALA A 78 10.00 3.34 -2.01
N ALA A 79 9.44 4.53 -1.72
CA ALA A 79 8.41 4.69 -0.69
C ALA A 79 7.18 3.81 -0.98
N LEU A 80 6.65 3.86 -2.21
CA LEU A 80 5.53 3.03 -2.64
C LEU A 80 5.84 1.53 -2.56
N ALA A 81 7.07 1.12 -2.91
CA ALA A 81 7.52 -0.26 -2.74
C ALA A 81 7.53 -0.68 -1.26
N THR A 82 7.95 0.24 -0.36
CA THR A 82 7.88 0.01 1.08
C THR A 82 6.45 -0.14 1.56
N TYR A 83 5.53 0.74 1.13
CA TYR A 83 4.12 0.69 1.53
C TYR A 83 3.44 -0.61 1.10
N ILE A 84 3.61 -0.99 -0.16
CA ILE A 84 2.94 -2.19 -0.66
C ILE A 84 3.53 -3.49 -0.08
N LEU A 85 4.83 -3.52 0.21
CA LEU A 85 5.43 -4.65 0.90
C LEU A 85 4.92 -4.75 2.34
N MET A 86 4.72 -3.60 3.01
CA MET A 86 4.10 -3.58 4.34
C MET A 86 2.67 -4.11 4.33
N THR A 87 1.84 -3.73 3.33
CA THR A 87 0.48 -4.31 3.25
C THR A 87 0.52 -5.82 3.11
N SER A 88 1.44 -6.34 2.27
CA SER A 88 1.63 -7.77 2.11
C SER A 88 2.08 -8.45 3.40
N ALA A 89 3.08 -7.88 4.08
CA ALA A 89 3.60 -8.43 5.33
C ALA A 89 2.53 -8.45 6.43
N VAL A 90 1.83 -7.34 6.66
CA VAL A 90 0.73 -7.24 7.64
C VAL A 90 -0.39 -8.23 7.30
N TYR A 91 -0.78 -8.33 6.02
CA TYR A 91 -1.80 -9.27 5.58
C TYR A 91 -1.42 -10.71 5.90
N HIS A 92 -0.24 -11.16 5.48
CA HIS A 92 0.17 -12.56 5.64
C HIS A 92 0.55 -12.92 7.08
N MET A 93 1.11 -11.98 7.86
CA MET A 93 1.58 -12.24 9.22
C MET A 93 0.53 -12.00 10.30
N LEU A 94 -0.34 -11.01 10.11
CA LEU A 94 -1.28 -10.57 11.16
C LEU A 94 -2.76 -10.81 10.81
N ILE A 95 -3.12 -10.94 9.52
CA ILE A 95 -4.53 -11.08 9.12
C ILE A 95 -4.86 -12.51 8.74
N VAL A 96 -4.11 -13.13 7.84
CA VAL A 96 -4.35 -14.51 7.35
C VAL A 96 -4.46 -15.54 8.48
N PRO A 97 -3.68 -15.49 9.59
CA PRO A 97 -3.84 -16.46 10.68
C PRO A 97 -5.21 -16.47 11.34
N TYR A 98 -5.95 -15.36 11.24
CA TYR A 98 -7.26 -15.18 11.89
C TYR A 98 -8.41 -15.01 10.89
N TRP A 99 -8.11 -14.83 9.61
CA TRP A 99 -9.11 -14.63 8.57
C TRP A 99 -8.78 -15.50 7.36
N ASN A 100 -9.64 -16.49 7.10
CA ASN A 100 -9.48 -17.45 6.02
C ASN A 100 -10.56 -17.24 4.94
N PRO A 101 -10.42 -16.20 4.08
CA PRO A 101 -11.40 -15.95 3.02
C PRO A 101 -11.41 -17.09 2.01
N GLN A 102 -12.58 -17.34 1.40
CA GLN A 102 -12.79 -18.35 0.38
C GLN A 102 -13.34 -17.74 -0.90
N GLY A 103 -13.22 -18.47 -2.01
CA GLY A 103 -13.85 -18.10 -3.28
C GLY A 103 -13.43 -16.71 -3.79
N PHE A 104 -14.43 -15.87 -4.09
CA PHE A 104 -14.19 -14.54 -4.67
C PHE A 104 -13.49 -13.59 -3.71
N THR A 105 -13.81 -13.66 -2.42
CA THR A 105 -13.14 -12.86 -1.38
C THR A 105 -11.65 -13.20 -1.26
N TRP A 106 -11.30 -14.48 -1.34
CA TRP A 106 -9.90 -14.91 -1.38
C TRP A 106 -9.17 -14.35 -2.61
N LEU A 107 -9.82 -14.41 -3.79
CA LEU A 107 -9.24 -13.91 -5.03
C LEU A 107 -8.93 -12.40 -4.94
N THR A 108 -9.89 -11.60 -4.47
CA THR A 108 -9.74 -10.14 -4.37
C THR A 108 -8.75 -9.74 -3.29
N ALA A 109 -8.74 -10.41 -2.13
CA ALA A 109 -7.79 -10.19 -1.06
C ALA A 109 -6.37 -10.57 -1.48
N THR A 110 -6.18 -11.71 -2.13
CA THR A 110 -4.89 -12.15 -2.70
C THR A 110 -4.42 -11.18 -3.78
N GLY A 111 -5.34 -10.70 -4.63
CA GLY A 111 -5.05 -9.67 -5.64
C GLY A 111 -4.38 -8.44 -5.05
N LEU A 112 -4.96 -7.83 -4.01
CA LEU A 112 -4.45 -6.61 -3.38
C LEU A 112 -3.18 -6.84 -2.54
N ASN A 113 -3.10 -7.97 -1.81
CA ASN A 113 -2.07 -8.17 -0.80
C ASN A 113 -0.92 -9.10 -1.23
N THR A 114 -1.05 -9.77 -2.39
CA THR A 114 -0.01 -10.67 -2.92
C THR A 114 0.36 -10.30 -4.35
N VAL A 115 -0.61 -10.29 -5.27
CA VAL A 115 -0.35 -10.07 -6.71
C VAL A 115 0.18 -8.66 -6.96
N MET A 116 -0.52 -7.63 -6.47
CA MET A 116 -0.09 -6.23 -6.67
C MET A 116 1.27 -5.91 -6.03
N PRO A 117 1.57 -6.34 -4.79
CA PRO A 117 2.92 -6.22 -4.23
C PRO A 117 4.00 -6.85 -5.13
N ILE A 118 3.80 -8.08 -5.60
CA ILE A 118 4.76 -8.76 -6.47
C ILE A 118 4.97 -7.97 -7.78
N LEU A 119 3.90 -7.58 -8.46
CA LEU A 119 3.99 -6.81 -9.70
C LEU A 119 4.70 -5.47 -9.50
N TYR A 120 4.41 -4.77 -8.40
CA TYR A 120 5.08 -3.49 -8.15
C TYR A 120 6.55 -3.65 -7.80
N ILE A 121 6.92 -4.65 -7.01
CA ILE A 121 8.32 -4.95 -6.68
C ILE A 121 9.11 -5.34 -7.93
N ILE A 122 8.52 -6.13 -8.84
CA ILE A 122 9.12 -6.45 -10.15
C ILE A 122 9.34 -5.16 -10.96
N ASP A 123 8.35 -4.25 -11.07
CA ASP A 123 8.55 -2.98 -11.77
C ASP A 123 9.64 -2.13 -11.09
N TRP A 124 9.64 -2.09 -9.77
CA TRP A 124 10.64 -1.34 -9.03
C TRP A 124 12.05 -1.92 -9.23
N LEU A 125 12.22 -3.23 -9.19
CA LEU A 125 13.53 -3.88 -9.37
C LEU A 125 14.06 -3.73 -10.79
N PHE A 126 13.24 -3.93 -11.81
CA PHE A 126 13.72 -4.08 -13.19
C PHE A 126 13.50 -2.83 -14.05
N PHE A 127 12.50 -2.00 -13.75
CA PHE A 127 12.11 -0.90 -14.63
C PHE A 127 12.15 0.50 -13.99
N ALA A 128 12.27 0.61 -12.67
CA ALA A 128 12.44 1.90 -12.01
C ALA A 128 13.89 2.38 -12.13
N GLU A 129 14.06 3.68 -12.32
CA GLU A 129 15.37 4.32 -12.30
C GLU A 129 15.98 4.22 -10.90
N LYS A 130 17.24 3.81 -10.82
CA LYS A 130 17.98 3.61 -9.56
C LYS A 130 19.00 4.73 -9.37
N ARG A 131 18.52 5.99 -9.30
CA ARG A 131 19.37 7.08 -8.82
C ARG A 131 19.58 6.97 -7.32
N PRO A 132 20.66 7.53 -6.76
CA PRO A 132 20.91 7.51 -5.33
C PRO A 132 19.72 8.04 -4.53
N ILE A 133 19.21 7.23 -3.62
CA ILE A 133 18.18 7.59 -2.66
C ILE A 133 18.87 7.78 -1.31
N PHE A 134 18.64 8.91 -0.65
CA PHE A 134 19.32 9.22 0.61
C PHE A 134 18.46 8.84 1.81
N TYR A 135 19.08 8.43 2.91
CA TYR A 135 18.40 8.10 4.16
C TYR A 135 17.55 9.27 4.72
N LYS A 136 17.91 10.52 4.38
CA LYS A 136 17.10 11.71 4.70
C LYS A 136 15.68 11.70 4.12
N HIS A 137 15.36 10.80 3.18
CA HIS A 137 14.00 10.64 2.64
C HIS A 137 13.12 9.77 3.54
N LEU A 138 13.68 8.96 4.45
CA LEU A 138 12.91 8.05 5.31
C LEU A 138 11.84 8.76 6.16
N PRO A 139 12.12 9.89 6.83
CA PRO A 139 11.09 10.59 7.59
C PRO A 139 9.88 11.00 6.75
N TYR A 140 10.10 11.38 5.48
CA TYR A 140 9.01 11.72 4.55
C TYR A 140 8.17 10.51 4.17
N TRP A 141 8.77 9.31 4.13
CA TRP A 141 8.03 8.07 3.86
C TRP A 141 7.12 7.67 5.01
N LEU A 142 7.41 8.11 6.23
CA LEU A 142 6.57 7.85 7.40
C LEU A 142 5.35 8.77 7.48
N ILE A 143 5.32 9.89 6.72
CA ILE A 143 4.19 10.83 6.76
C ILE A 143 2.88 10.12 6.39
N PHE A 144 2.85 9.41 5.26
CA PHE A 144 1.63 8.76 4.79
C PHE A 144 1.08 7.71 5.78
N PRO A 145 1.85 6.71 6.25
CA PRO A 145 1.35 5.74 7.21
C PRO A 145 1.00 6.37 8.57
N THR A 146 1.71 7.41 9.00
CA THR A 146 1.38 8.11 10.25
C THR A 146 0.06 8.87 10.13
N VAL A 147 -0.13 9.65 9.06
CA VAL A 147 -1.40 10.35 8.80
C VAL A 147 -2.54 9.35 8.70
N TYR A 148 -2.34 8.24 7.97
CA TYR A 148 -3.32 7.17 7.89
C TYR A 148 -3.69 6.60 9.28
N GLY A 149 -2.71 6.27 10.10
CA GLY A 149 -2.95 5.71 11.43
C GLY A 149 -3.73 6.69 12.33
N VAL A 150 -3.30 7.96 12.36
CA VAL A 150 -4.00 9.00 13.14
C VAL A 150 -5.44 9.18 12.66
N THR A 151 -5.66 9.30 11.35
CA THR A 151 -7.01 9.45 10.79
C THR A 151 -7.88 8.22 11.01
N SER A 152 -7.30 7.01 11.00
CA SER A 152 -8.01 5.76 11.30
C SER A 152 -8.48 5.70 12.76
N ILE A 153 -7.62 6.13 13.71
CA ILE A 153 -7.99 6.22 15.13
C ILE A 153 -9.10 7.26 15.33
N ILE A 154 -8.92 8.47 14.78
CA ILE A 154 -9.94 9.54 14.89
C ILE A 154 -11.26 9.05 14.32
N ARG A 155 -11.26 8.45 13.13
CA ARG A 155 -12.46 7.88 12.52
C ARG A 155 -13.11 6.83 13.42
N GLY A 156 -12.34 5.91 13.96
CA GLY A 156 -12.83 4.84 14.84
C GLY A 156 -13.46 5.38 16.13
N LEU A 157 -12.88 6.41 16.73
CA LEU A 157 -13.43 7.07 17.92
C LEU A 157 -14.82 7.68 17.69
N PHE A 158 -15.08 8.20 16.47
CA PHE A 158 -16.40 8.79 16.14
C PHE A 158 -17.42 7.77 15.62
N THR A 159 -16.98 6.68 14.99
CA THR A 159 -17.88 5.76 14.27
C THR A 159 -17.91 4.35 14.85
N ASN A 160 -17.03 4.01 15.78
CA ASN A 160 -16.72 2.64 16.23
C ASN A 160 -16.32 1.67 15.11
N VAL A 161 -15.96 2.18 13.91
CA VAL A 161 -15.53 1.36 12.77
C VAL A 161 -14.03 1.51 12.58
N TYR A 162 -13.30 0.50 12.97
CA TYR A 162 -11.84 0.43 12.84
C TYR A 162 -11.44 -0.50 11.68
N PRO A 163 -10.48 -0.09 10.82
CA PRO A 163 -10.10 -0.90 9.65
C PRO A 163 -9.32 -2.17 10.02
N TYR A 164 -8.68 -2.18 11.18
CA TYR A 164 -7.89 -3.31 11.66
C TYR A 164 -8.06 -3.51 13.15
N PRO A 165 -8.09 -4.78 13.65
CA PRO A 165 -8.22 -5.07 15.08
C PRO A 165 -7.14 -4.41 15.94
N PHE A 166 -5.90 -4.34 15.45
CA PHE A 166 -4.78 -3.73 16.17
C PHE A 166 -4.85 -2.18 16.28
N LEU A 167 -5.80 -1.54 15.62
CA LEU A 167 -6.14 -0.11 15.73
C LEU A 167 -7.42 0.14 16.53
N ASN A 168 -8.08 -0.90 17.05
CA ASN A 168 -9.37 -0.79 17.73
C ASN A 168 -9.19 -0.29 19.17
N VAL A 169 -9.35 1.02 19.35
CA VAL A 169 -9.22 1.67 20.67
C VAL A 169 -10.31 1.23 21.65
N ALA A 170 -11.51 0.89 21.14
CA ALA A 170 -12.62 0.46 21.98
C ALA A 170 -12.34 -0.90 22.64
N GLU A 171 -11.61 -1.79 21.97
CA GLU A 171 -11.26 -3.11 22.49
C GLU A 171 -9.93 -3.13 23.24
N LEU A 172 -8.91 -2.46 22.70
CA LEU A 172 -7.54 -2.54 23.21
C LEU A 172 -7.17 -1.40 24.17
N GLY A 173 -7.90 -0.27 24.10
CA GLY A 173 -7.48 0.96 24.74
C GLY A 173 -6.39 1.70 23.95
N ILE A 174 -6.26 3.01 24.22
CA ILE A 174 -5.35 3.88 23.45
C ILE A 174 -3.89 3.51 23.62
N GLY A 175 -3.48 3.02 24.80
CA GLY A 175 -2.10 2.63 25.09
C GLY A 175 -1.59 1.52 24.17
N ASP A 176 -2.35 0.44 24.05
CA ASP A 176 -1.98 -0.72 23.22
C ASP A 176 -2.04 -0.36 21.72
N VAL A 177 -3.00 0.46 21.31
CA VAL A 177 -3.08 0.95 19.93
C VAL A 177 -1.85 1.79 19.57
N LEU A 178 -1.40 2.68 20.45
CA LEU A 178 -0.17 3.47 20.24
C LEU A 178 1.08 2.57 20.22
N PHE A 179 1.13 1.54 21.07
CA PHE A 179 2.20 0.54 21.04
C PHE A 179 2.22 -0.23 19.71
N ASN A 180 1.07 -0.68 19.21
CA ASN A 180 0.93 -1.33 17.91
C ASN A 180 1.37 -0.41 16.75
N MET A 181 0.97 0.86 16.78
CA MET A 181 1.41 1.86 15.80
C MET A 181 2.93 2.05 15.83
N PHE A 182 3.53 2.13 17.02
CA PHE A 182 4.98 2.20 17.16
C PHE A 182 5.67 0.98 16.57
N GLY A 183 5.14 -0.23 16.81
CA GLY A 183 5.61 -1.47 16.19
C GLY A 183 5.58 -1.42 14.66
N LEU A 184 4.50 -0.93 14.06
CA LEU A 184 4.41 -0.75 12.62
C LEU A 184 5.44 0.26 12.09
N VAL A 185 5.61 1.40 12.77
CA VAL A 185 6.64 2.40 12.42
C VAL A 185 8.04 1.78 12.50
N ALA A 186 8.32 0.96 13.50
CA ALA A 186 9.59 0.26 13.62
C ALA A 186 9.83 -0.70 12.43
N VAL A 187 8.81 -1.42 11.97
CA VAL A 187 8.92 -2.27 10.76
C VAL A 187 9.19 -1.42 9.52
N PHE A 188 8.54 -0.28 9.36
CA PHE A 188 8.87 0.67 8.28
C PHE A 188 10.31 1.17 8.36
N ALA A 189 10.79 1.46 9.58
CA ALA A 189 12.17 1.91 9.81
C ALA A 189 13.22 0.83 9.45
N VAL A 190 12.83 -0.44 9.42
CA VAL A 190 13.68 -1.54 8.97
C VAL A 190 13.58 -1.75 7.45
N ILE A 191 12.37 -1.80 6.91
CA ILE A 191 12.15 -2.10 5.48
C ILE A 191 12.62 -0.95 4.58
N GLY A 192 12.38 0.30 4.96
CA GLY A 192 12.77 1.47 4.17
C GLY A 192 14.28 1.53 3.84
N PRO A 193 15.18 1.40 4.83
CA PRO A 193 16.62 1.30 4.59
C PRO A 193 17.04 0.17 3.66
N ILE A 194 16.36 -0.97 3.70
CA ILE A 194 16.63 -2.09 2.79
C ILE A 194 16.42 -1.65 1.33
N PHE A 195 15.30 -0.98 1.03
CA PHE A 195 15.04 -0.44 -0.31
C PHE A 195 16.10 0.59 -0.75
N ILE A 196 16.55 1.46 0.16
CA ILE A 196 17.63 2.41 -0.13
C ILE A 196 18.93 1.67 -0.45
N LYS A 197 19.31 0.69 0.36
CA LYS A 197 20.52 -0.11 0.14
C LYS A 197 20.47 -0.89 -1.18
N VAL A 198 19.33 -1.53 -1.49
CA VAL A 198 19.15 -2.25 -2.76
C VAL A 198 19.22 -1.29 -3.95
N ALA A 199 18.63 -0.09 -3.84
CA ALA A 199 18.73 0.91 -4.90
C ALA A 199 20.19 1.34 -5.16
N HIS A 200 21.01 1.52 -4.12
CA HIS A 200 22.43 1.82 -4.27
C HIS A 200 23.19 0.67 -4.94
N LEU A 201 23.00 -0.56 -4.47
CA LEU A 201 23.69 -1.74 -5.05
C LEU A 201 23.38 -1.92 -6.54
N ILE A 202 22.15 -1.67 -6.97
CA ILE A 202 21.76 -1.76 -8.38
C ILE A 202 22.34 -0.57 -9.17
N SER A 203 22.31 0.66 -8.61
CA SER A 203 22.86 1.85 -9.26
C SER A 203 24.37 1.73 -9.52
N ASP A 204 25.11 1.17 -8.58
CA ASP A 204 26.57 1.02 -8.71
C ASP A 204 26.94 -0.03 -9.76
N ARG A 205 26.17 -1.11 -9.89
CA ARG A 205 26.37 -2.12 -10.95
C ARG A 205 26.11 -1.60 -12.37
N THR A 206 25.28 -0.56 -12.52
CA THR A 206 25.01 0.02 -13.85
C THR A 206 26.04 1.04 -14.27
N LYS A 207 26.99 1.41 -13.40
CA LYS A 207 28.09 2.32 -13.69
C LYS A 207 29.43 1.61 -13.94
N ALA A 208 29.52 0.33 -13.59
CA ALA A 208 30.66 -0.54 -13.86
C ALA A 208 30.49 -1.27 -15.19
#